data_fd336b6525cdee397ea8878dd67f8c72
#
_entry.id   fd336b6525cdee397ea8878dd67f8c72
#
_cell.length_a   1.000
_cell.length_b   1.000
_cell.length_c   1.000
_cell.angle_alpha   90.00
_cell.angle_beta   90.00
_cell.angle_gamma   90.00
#
_symmetry.space_group_name_H-M   'P 1'
#
loop_
_entity.id
_entity.type
_entity.pdbx_description
1 polymer ?
#
loop_
_entity_poly.entity_id
_entity_poly.type
_entity_poly.pdbx_seq_one_letter_code
_entity_poly.pdbx_strand_id
1 'polypeptide(L)'
;MSPTLKSHSELTHLGRPSRIPDQPNASTLERVPNPHPDVDYVTRFAAPEFTSICPVTGQPDFAHLVIDYVPDRWLVESKSLKLHLASFRNHGAFHEDCTVRIGKELAALVEPRWLRIGGYWYPRGGIPIDVFWQTGELPKGVWAPDQGVAPYRGRG
;
A
#
# COMPACT_ATOMS: atom_id res chain seq x y z
N MET A 1 -1.64 19.11 -15.80
CA MET A 1 -2.50 19.86 -14.87
C MET A 1 -2.03 19.59 -13.45
N SER A 2 -1.68 20.64 -12.70
CA SER A 2 -1.42 20.47 -11.26
C SER A 2 -2.72 20.08 -10.58
N PRO A 3 -2.77 18.97 -9.84
CA PRO A 3 -3.98 18.63 -9.10
C PRO A 3 -4.24 19.72 -8.07
N THR A 4 -5.45 20.20 -8.05
CA THR A 4 -5.92 21.20 -7.08
C THR A 4 -5.72 20.65 -5.67
N LEU A 5 -5.11 21.45 -4.80
CA LEU A 5 -4.97 21.12 -3.38
C LEU A 5 -6.36 20.87 -2.79
N LYS A 6 -6.63 19.61 -2.45
CA LYS A 6 -7.85 19.29 -1.68
C LYS A 6 -7.61 19.72 -0.24
N SER A 7 -8.45 20.64 0.25
CA SER A 7 -8.55 20.90 1.67
C SER A 7 -9.11 19.65 2.38
N HIS A 8 -8.96 19.54 3.70
CA HIS A 8 -9.57 18.44 4.46
C HIS A 8 -11.08 18.28 4.20
N SER A 9 -11.77 19.39 3.85
CA SER A 9 -13.19 19.39 3.52
C SER A 9 -13.51 18.78 2.13
N GLU A 10 -12.52 18.64 1.26
CA GLU A 10 -12.69 18.08 -0.10
C GLU A 10 -12.39 16.58 -0.17
N LEU A 11 -11.93 15.99 0.93
CA LEU A 11 -11.74 14.53 1.03
C LEU A 11 -13.11 13.86 1.11
N THR A 12 -13.27 12.77 0.34
CA THR A 12 -14.57 12.10 0.23
C THR A 12 -14.78 11.05 1.32
N HIS A 13 -13.73 10.53 1.90
CA HIS A 13 -13.79 9.45 2.89
C HIS A 13 -13.56 9.91 4.33
N LEU A 14 -12.66 10.86 4.54
CA LEU A 14 -12.29 11.31 5.88
C LEU A 14 -13.49 11.95 6.61
N GLY A 15 -13.75 11.48 7.85
CA GLY A 15 -14.82 12.01 8.71
C GLY A 15 -16.23 11.65 8.28
N ARG A 16 -16.41 10.76 7.31
CA ARG A 16 -17.72 10.32 6.79
C ARG A 16 -17.87 8.81 6.87
N PRO A 17 -19.10 8.28 7.01
CA PRO A 17 -19.38 6.88 6.76
C PRO A 17 -18.96 6.52 5.33
N SER A 18 -18.21 5.44 5.16
CA SER A 18 -17.71 5.01 3.85
C SER A 18 -17.93 3.50 3.71
N ARG A 19 -18.38 3.09 2.52
CA ARG A 19 -18.50 1.68 2.17
C ARG A 19 -17.19 1.19 1.58
N ILE A 20 -16.79 -0.03 1.90
CA ILE A 20 -15.67 -0.70 1.20
C ILE A 20 -16.11 -0.96 -0.24
N PRO A 21 -15.35 -0.52 -1.26
CA PRO A 21 -15.64 -0.85 -2.65
C PRO A 21 -15.64 -2.36 -2.88
N ASP A 22 -16.48 -2.84 -3.80
CA ASP A 22 -16.58 -4.28 -4.11
C ASP A 22 -15.36 -4.80 -4.89
N GLN A 23 -14.67 -3.90 -5.62
CA GLN A 23 -13.46 -4.19 -6.39
C GLN A 23 -12.45 -3.06 -6.23
N PRO A 24 -11.14 -3.38 -6.31
CA PRO A 24 -10.11 -2.36 -6.20
C PRO A 24 -10.15 -1.38 -7.40
N ASN A 25 -10.09 -0.11 -7.07
CA ASN A 25 -9.99 0.98 -8.03
C ASN A 25 -9.08 2.07 -7.43
N ALA A 26 -8.07 2.50 -8.18
CA ALA A 26 -7.14 3.53 -7.75
C ALA A 26 -7.84 4.86 -7.43
N SER A 27 -9.03 5.13 -7.99
CA SER A 27 -9.82 6.33 -7.68
C SER A 27 -10.33 6.37 -6.23
N THR A 28 -10.29 5.27 -5.50
CA THR A 28 -10.57 5.23 -4.05
C THR A 28 -9.50 5.94 -3.24
N LEU A 29 -8.27 5.92 -3.73
CA LEU A 29 -7.12 6.52 -3.05
C LEU A 29 -7.17 8.05 -3.11
N GLU A 30 -6.87 8.69 -2.00
CA GLU A 30 -6.79 10.13 -1.84
C GLU A 30 -5.44 10.55 -1.30
N ARG A 31 -5.07 11.79 -1.57
CA ARG A 31 -3.82 12.38 -1.09
C ARG A 31 -4.06 13.73 -0.43
N VAL A 32 -3.20 14.08 0.49
CA VAL A 32 -3.20 15.38 1.19
C VAL A 32 -1.83 16.05 1.03
N PRO A 33 -1.75 17.38 1.16
CA PRO A 33 -0.46 18.06 1.11
C PRO A 33 0.48 17.59 2.22
N ASN A 34 1.75 17.40 1.87
CA ASN A 34 2.81 17.15 2.86
C ASN A 34 3.13 18.47 3.57
N PRO A 35 2.98 18.56 4.91
CA PRO A 35 3.32 19.77 5.65
C PRO A 35 4.82 20.03 5.79
N HIS A 36 5.66 19.04 5.46
CA HIS A 36 7.13 19.11 5.58
C HIS A 36 7.84 18.69 4.28
N PRO A 37 7.60 19.39 3.14
CA PRO A 37 8.20 19.02 1.87
C PRO A 37 9.72 19.33 1.80
N ASP A 38 10.24 20.07 2.75
CA ASP A 38 11.64 20.47 2.90
C ASP A 38 12.49 19.44 3.65
N VAL A 39 11.87 18.37 4.17
CA VAL A 39 12.55 17.34 4.98
C VAL A 39 12.33 15.96 4.37
N ASP A 40 13.41 15.17 4.30
CA ASP A 40 13.31 13.76 3.95
C ASP A 40 12.98 12.93 5.20
N TYR A 41 11.87 12.23 5.17
CA TYR A 41 11.46 11.29 6.22
C TYR A 41 10.75 10.08 5.61
N VAL A 42 10.73 8.97 6.33
CA VAL A 42 10.06 7.76 5.89
C VAL A 42 8.73 7.63 6.60
N THR A 43 7.66 7.41 5.83
CA THR A 43 6.36 7.00 6.35
C THR A 43 6.13 5.53 6.03
N ARG A 44 5.70 4.76 7.04
CA ARG A 44 5.40 3.34 6.91
C ARG A 44 3.93 3.06 7.15
N PHE A 45 3.33 2.30 6.23
CA PHE A 45 2.06 1.62 6.47
C PHE A 45 2.31 0.11 6.60
N ALA A 46 1.73 -0.50 7.60
CA ALA A 46 1.72 -1.94 7.76
C ALA A 46 0.28 -2.46 7.72
N ALA A 47 0.02 -3.42 6.85
CA ALA A 47 -1.27 -4.08 6.71
C ALA A 47 -1.09 -5.59 6.94
N PRO A 48 -1.12 -6.05 8.21
CA PRO A 48 -0.81 -7.44 8.55
C PRO A 48 -1.93 -8.42 8.21
N GLU A 49 -3.12 -7.93 7.90
CA GLU A 49 -4.32 -8.73 7.61
C GLU A 49 -4.83 -8.54 6.18
N PHE A 50 -3.93 -8.21 5.25
CA PHE A 50 -4.33 -8.05 3.85
C PHE A 50 -4.86 -9.36 3.29
N THR A 51 -5.97 -9.28 2.56
CA THR A 51 -6.65 -10.44 1.98
C THR A 51 -7.01 -10.19 0.52
N SER A 52 -6.75 -11.18 -0.31
CA SER A 52 -7.26 -11.28 -1.69
C SER A 52 -7.78 -12.71 -1.92
N ILE A 53 -8.14 -13.06 -3.15
CA ILE A 53 -8.49 -14.44 -3.48
C ILE A 53 -7.62 -14.96 -4.62
N CYS A 54 -7.42 -16.27 -4.60
CA CYS A 54 -6.75 -16.95 -5.70
C CYS A 54 -7.62 -16.88 -6.97
N PRO A 55 -7.08 -16.40 -8.11
CA PRO A 55 -7.87 -16.28 -9.33
C PRO A 55 -8.27 -17.63 -9.95
N VAL A 56 -7.64 -18.71 -9.52
CA VAL A 56 -7.91 -20.06 -10.02
C VAL A 56 -8.88 -20.82 -9.13
N THR A 57 -8.67 -20.81 -7.81
CA THR A 57 -9.45 -21.61 -6.85
C THR A 57 -10.54 -20.84 -6.11
N GLY A 58 -10.46 -19.51 -6.11
CA GLY A 58 -11.35 -18.66 -5.31
C GLY A 58 -11.08 -18.73 -3.79
N GLN A 59 -10.03 -19.41 -3.36
CA GLN A 59 -9.65 -19.49 -1.95
C GLN A 59 -9.04 -18.17 -1.49
N PRO A 60 -9.24 -17.77 -0.22
CA PRO A 60 -8.61 -16.56 0.31
C PRO A 60 -7.10 -16.71 0.42
N ASP A 61 -6.41 -15.64 0.05
CA ASP A 61 -4.97 -15.45 0.23
C ASP A 61 -4.72 -14.34 1.23
N PHE A 62 -3.73 -14.51 2.08
CA PHE A 62 -3.40 -13.56 3.14
C PHE A 62 -1.97 -13.07 2.99
N ALA A 63 -1.75 -11.81 3.32
CA ALA A 63 -0.42 -11.22 3.32
C ALA A 63 -0.25 -10.19 4.43
N HIS A 64 1.00 -10.02 4.84
CA HIS A 64 1.43 -8.83 5.56
C HIS A 64 2.07 -7.88 4.54
N LEU A 65 1.43 -6.76 4.28
CA LEU A 65 2.00 -5.72 3.42
C LEU A 65 2.73 -4.69 4.26
N VAL A 66 3.91 -4.29 3.82
CA VAL A 66 4.66 -3.17 4.40
C VAL A 66 5.00 -2.20 3.28
N ILE A 67 4.56 -0.97 3.42
CA ILE A 67 4.74 0.11 2.45
C ILE A 67 5.52 1.23 3.12
N ASP A 68 6.70 1.53 2.59
CA ASP A 68 7.53 2.64 3.03
C ASP A 68 7.67 3.65 1.90
N TYR A 69 7.57 4.94 2.20
CA TYR A 69 7.87 5.96 1.22
C TYR A 69 8.44 7.24 1.84
N VAL A 70 9.23 7.94 1.05
CA VAL A 70 9.69 9.30 1.36
C VAL A 70 8.81 10.26 0.57
N PRO A 71 7.90 10.99 1.22
CA PRO A 71 7.00 11.89 0.52
C PRO A 71 7.76 13.09 -0.06
N ASP A 72 7.28 13.58 -1.18
CA ASP A 72 7.63 14.90 -1.71
C ASP A 72 6.52 15.89 -1.33
N ARG A 73 5.66 16.24 -2.25
CA ARG A 73 4.58 17.20 -2.04
C ARG A 73 3.30 16.62 -1.41
N TRP A 74 3.14 15.30 -1.48
CA TRP A 74 1.89 14.63 -1.13
C TRP A 74 2.07 13.50 -0.14
N LEU A 75 1.08 13.36 0.74
CA LEU A 75 0.91 12.20 1.62
C LEU A 75 -0.29 11.37 1.17
N VAL A 76 -0.23 10.07 1.40
CA VAL A 76 -1.39 9.18 1.25
C VAL A 76 -2.39 9.47 2.38
N GLU A 77 -3.66 9.68 2.04
CA GLU A 77 -4.71 9.77 3.04
C GLU A 77 -5.04 8.34 3.55
N SER A 78 -4.88 8.12 4.86
CA SER A 78 -4.84 6.78 5.44
C SER A 78 -6.17 6.03 5.41
N LYS A 79 -7.31 6.72 5.54
CA LYS A 79 -8.63 6.09 5.46
C LYS A 79 -8.93 5.60 4.04
N SER A 80 -8.56 6.37 3.03
CA SER A 80 -8.69 5.98 1.63
C SER A 80 -7.84 4.74 1.32
N LEU A 81 -6.62 4.69 1.87
CA LEU A 81 -5.76 3.50 1.75
C LEU A 81 -6.41 2.27 2.39
N LYS A 82 -6.96 2.41 3.61
CA LYS A 82 -7.69 1.34 4.27
C LYS A 82 -8.82 0.78 3.40
N LEU A 83 -9.63 1.66 2.81
CA LEU A 83 -10.74 1.26 1.94
C LEU A 83 -10.24 0.58 0.66
N HIS A 84 -9.18 1.12 0.08
CA HIS A 84 -8.56 0.56 -1.12
C HIS A 84 -8.00 -0.84 -0.87
N LEU A 85 -7.23 -1.04 0.19
CA LEU A 85 -6.69 -2.35 0.54
C LEU A 85 -7.81 -3.36 0.87
N ALA A 86 -8.83 -2.94 1.61
CA ALA A 86 -9.97 -3.80 1.94
C ALA A 86 -10.78 -4.23 0.70
N SER A 87 -10.77 -3.45 -0.37
CA SER A 87 -11.46 -3.77 -1.62
C SER A 87 -10.89 -4.98 -2.37
N PHE A 88 -9.65 -5.37 -2.06
CA PHE A 88 -9.01 -6.56 -2.65
C PHE A 88 -9.54 -7.89 -2.12
N ARG A 89 -10.24 -7.90 -0.99
CA ARG A 89 -10.64 -9.15 -0.29
C ARG A 89 -11.42 -10.15 -1.14
N ASN A 90 -12.15 -9.68 -2.14
CA ASN A 90 -12.91 -10.52 -3.08
C ASN A 90 -12.36 -10.42 -4.51
N HIS A 91 -11.15 -9.89 -4.66
CA HIS A 91 -10.50 -9.70 -5.95
C HIS A 91 -9.50 -10.82 -6.23
N GLY A 92 -9.71 -11.53 -7.33
CA GLY A 92 -8.80 -12.59 -7.79
C GLY A 92 -7.55 -12.00 -8.46
N ALA A 93 -6.39 -12.20 -7.84
CA ALA A 93 -5.11 -11.75 -8.39
C ALA A 93 -3.98 -12.63 -7.89
N PHE A 94 -2.93 -12.80 -8.70
CA PHE A 94 -1.68 -13.39 -8.24
C PHE A 94 -1.02 -12.48 -7.20
N HIS A 95 -0.24 -13.09 -6.30
CA HIS A 95 0.47 -12.37 -5.23
C HIS A 95 1.37 -11.27 -5.76
N GLU A 96 2.09 -11.56 -6.84
CA GLU A 96 3.01 -10.63 -7.49
C GLU A 96 2.26 -9.44 -8.10
N ASP A 97 1.18 -9.70 -8.83
CA ASP A 97 0.36 -8.66 -9.46
C ASP A 97 -0.26 -7.75 -8.39
N CYS A 98 -0.85 -8.34 -7.37
CA CYS A 98 -1.50 -7.63 -6.29
C CYS A 98 -0.52 -6.68 -5.57
N THR A 99 0.66 -7.19 -5.19
CA THR A 99 1.69 -6.41 -4.48
C THR A 99 2.22 -5.27 -5.35
N VAL A 100 2.63 -5.59 -6.58
CA VAL A 100 3.21 -4.60 -7.50
C VAL A 100 2.20 -3.54 -7.90
N ARG A 101 0.95 -3.93 -8.16
CA ARG A 101 -0.14 -3.00 -8.49
C ARG A 101 -0.36 -1.98 -7.38
N ILE A 102 -0.47 -2.41 -6.13
CA ILE A 102 -0.65 -1.51 -4.98
C ILE A 102 0.50 -0.52 -4.90
N GLY A 103 1.74 -0.98 -5.03
CA GLY A 103 2.92 -0.11 -5.02
C GLY A 103 2.87 0.94 -6.14
N LYS A 104 2.55 0.53 -7.37
CA LYS A 104 2.45 1.43 -8.52
C LYS A 104 1.33 2.46 -8.37
N GLU A 105 0.16 2.05 -7.88
CA GLU A 105 -0.97 2.95 -7.67
C GLU A 105 -0.64 4.03 -6.62
N LEU A 106 0.02 3.65 -5.53
CA LEU A 106 0.47 4.60 -4.51
C LEU A 106 1.56 5.54 -5.03
N ALA A 107 2.54 5.02 -5.78
CA ALA A 107 3.57 5.85 -6.39
C ALA A 107 2.99 6.87 -7.38
N ALA A 108 2.02 6.47 -8.18
CA ALA A 108 1.32 7.38 -9.10
C ALA A 108 0.49 8.43 -8.35
N LEU A 109 -0.09 8.09 -7.20
CA LEU A 109 -0.89 9.00 -6.39
C LEU A 109 -0.06 10.11 -5.76
N VAL A 110 1.04 9.77 -5.10
CA VAL A 110 1.78 10.72 -4.26
C VAL A 110 3.09 11.21 -4.87
N GLU A 111 3.52 10.63 -5.99
CA GLU A 111 4.76 11.01 -6.68
C GLU A 111 5.95 11.15 -5.69
N PRO A 112 6.26 10.07 -4.93
CA PRO A 112 7.22 10.14 -3.84
C PRO A 112 8.65 10.26 -4.37
N ARG A 113 9.57 10.73 -3.52
CA ARG A 113 11.01 10.66 -3.82
C ARG A 113 11.49 9.22 -3.89
N TRP A 114 10.92 8.37 -3.08
CA TRP A 114 11.18 6.94 -3.03
C TRP A 114 9.98 6.21 -2.43
N LEU A 115 9.69 5.02 -2.93
CA LEU A 115 8.68 4.13 -2.36
C LEU A 115 9.13 2.68 -2.54
N ARG A 116 8.93 1.87 -1.51
CA ARG A 116 9.04 0.42 -1.59
C ARG A 116 7.81 -0.25 -0.98
N ILE A 117 7.47 -1.42 -1.49
CA ILE A 117 6.47 -2.31 -0.91
C ILE A 117 7.04 -3.72 -0.77
N GLY A 118 6.81 -4.35 0.38
CA GLY A 118 7.01 -5.77 0.60
C GLY A 118 5.66 -6.43 0.83
N GLY A 119 5.35 -7.44 0.05
CA GLY A 119 4.20 -8.32 0.24
C GLY A 119 4.69 -9.68 0.74
N TYR A 120 4.40 -9.98 2.00
CA TYR A 120 4.79 -11.22 2.67
C TYR A 120 3.57 -12.12 2.73
N TRP A 121 3.44 -13.00 1.73
CA TRP A 121 2.27 -13.84 1.53
C TRP A 121 2.38 -15.15 2.30
N TYR A 122 1.26 -15.55 2.89
CA TYR A 122 1.16 -16.83 3.58
C TYR A 122 1.23 -17.99 2.57
N PRO A 123 1.73 -19.16 3.02
CA PRO A 123 2.02 -20.25 2.10
C PRO A 123 0.77 -20.80 1.41
N ARG A 124 0.96 -21.17 0.15
CA ARG A 124 0.07 -22.00 -0.64
C ARG A 124 0.82 -23.26 -1.03
N GLY A 125 0.23 -24.44 -0.77
CA GLY A 125 0.94 -25.69 -0.95
C GLY A 125 2.23 -25.78 -0.11
N GLY A 126 2.29 -25.10 1.03
CA GLY A 126 3.46 -25.03 1.90
C GLY A 126 4.56 -24.06 1.47
N ILE A 127 4.37 -23.31 0.38
CA ILE A 127 5.36 -22.36 -0.16
C ILE A 127 4.91 -20.92 0.10
N PRO A 128 5.60 -20.18 1.01
CA PRO A 128 5.39 -18.74 1.15
C PRO A 128 6.04 -17.99 -0.01
N ILE A 129 5.45 -16.86 -0.40
CA ILE A 129 5.96 -15.99 -1.46
C ILE A 129 6.14 -14.59 -0.90
N ASP A 130 7.34 -14.05 -1.01
CA ASP A 130 7.63 -12.67 -0.69
C ASP A 130 7.84 -11.90 -1.99
N VAL A 131 7.16 -10.77 -2.14
CA VAL A 131 7.23 -9.93 -3.34
C VAL A 131 7.70 -8.55 -2.95
N PHE A 132 8.72 -8.04 -3.64
CA PHE A 132 9.31 -6.74 -3.38
C PHE A 132 9.29 -5.89 -4.64
N TRP A 133 8.87 -4.65 -4.49
CA TRP A 133 8.93 -3.65 -5.57
C TRP A 133 9.30 -2.29 -4.98
N GLN A 134 10.05 -1.52 -5.74
CA GLN A 134 10.39 -0.15 -5.37
C GLN A 134 10.47 0.76 -6.59
N THR A 135 10.35 2.06 -6.36
CA THR A 135 10.58 3.10 -7.35
C THR A 135 11.29 4.29 -6.72
N GLY A 136 12.07 5.00 -7.55
CA GLY A 136 12.95 6.07 -7.09
C GLY A 136 14.20 5.55 -6.39
N GLU A 137 14.97 6.48 -5.89
CA GLU A 137 16.16 6.20 -5.07
C GLU A 137 15.94 6.74 -3.67
N LEU A 138 16.31 5.94 -2.66
CA LEU A 138 16.28 6.41 -1.28
C LEU A 138 17.22 7.61 -1.15
N PRO A 139 16.72 8.80 -0.71
CA PRO A 139 17.57 9.97 -0.56
C PRO A 139 18.77 9.69 0.33
N LYS A 140 19.92 10.25 -0.02
CA LYS A 140 21.17 10.06 0.72
C LYS A 140 21.02 10.52 2.18
N GLY A 141 21.42 9.67 3.12
CA GLY A 141 21.35 9.96 4.55
C GLY A 141 19.99 9.67 5.20
N VAL A 142 19.00 9.22 4.43
CA VAL A 142 17.73 8.79 5.00
C VAL A 142 17.85 7.38 5.56
N TRP A 143 17.44 7.20 6.79
CA TRP A 143 17.33 5.89 7.40
C TRP A 143 15.98 5.26 7.06
N ALA A 144 16.02 4.12 6.38
CA ALA A 144 14.85 3.30 6.12
C ALA A 144 14.94 2.03 6.99
N PRO A 145 14.07 1.86 7.99
CA PRO A 145 14.12 0.70 8.86
C PRO A 145 13.81 -0.59 8.10
N ASP A 146 14.34 -1.71 8.57
CA ASP A 146 13.96 -3.03 8.05
C ASP A 146 12.45 -3.22 8.15
N GLN A 147 11.89 -3.99 7.23
CA GLN A 147 10.42 -4.20 7.23
C GLN A 147 9.95 -5.04 8.41
N GLY A 148 10.83 -5.80 9.03
CA GLY A 148 10.59 -6.46 10.31
C GLY A 148 9.62 -7.65 10.26
N VAL A 149 9.24 -8.08 9.05
CA VAL A 149 8.39 -9.26 8.89
C VAL A 149 9.26 -10.50 8.95
N ALA A 150 9.05 -11.34 9.95
CA ALA A 150 9.79 -12.58 10.09
C ALA A 150 9.49 -13.54 8.92
N PRO A 151 10.49 -14.30 8.44
CA PRO A 151 10.23 -15.36 7.48
C PRO A 151 9.19 -16.35 8.04
N TYR A 152 8.30 -16.82 7.18
CA TYR A 152 7.33 -17.82 7.60
C TYR A 152 8.03 -19.13 7.93
N ARG A 153 7.79 -19.66 9.13
CA ARG A 153 8.41 -20.89 9.63
C ARG A 153 7.40 -21.97 10.00
N GLY A 154 6.13 -21.84 9.59
CA GLY A 154 5.07 -22.74 9.99
C GLY A 154 4.62 -22.48 11.44
N ARG A 155 4.21 -23.56 12.13
CA ARG A 155 3.76 -23.50 13.53
C ARG A 155 4.91 -23.57 14.55
N GLY A 156 6.09 -23.53 14.08
CA GLY A 156 7.29 -23.61 14.93
C GLY A 156 7.61 -22.36 15.69
#